data_60666ae4e3fc788716419d78a4276315
#
_entry.id   60666ae4e3fc788716419d78a4276315
#
_cell.length_a   1.000
_cell.length_b   1.000
_cell.length_c   1.000
_cell.angle_alpha   90.00
_cell.angle_beta   90.00
_cell.angle_gamma   90.00
#
_symmetry.space_group_name_H-M   'P 1'
#
loop_
_entity.id
_entity.type
_entity.pdbx_description
1 polymer ?
#
loop_
_entity_poly.entity_id
_entity_poly.type
_entity_poly.pdbx_seq_one_letter_code
_entity_poly.pdbx_strand_id
1 'polypeptide(L)'
;MGWHWVLAATPVPAKVVHSREEALGLAFPEAERVENRAFTLSEEQAKRVTTLATTPLESKQATVYIGYKNEQVLGYAFLDSRTVRTLPATFLIVLSSAGVVQHVLVLAFHEPEDYLPPERWLRQFDQQPLGPDLQLHRNIHGIVGATVSSQSVTNAVRQALALFQVLIQEGQ
;
A
#
# COMPACT_ATOMS: atom_id res chain seq x y z
N MET A 1 -18.30 -43.36 23.31
CA MET A 1 -18.55 -41.90 23.44
C MET A 1 -17.23 -41.17 23.16
N GLY A 2 -17.05 -40.71 21.93
CA GLY A 2 -15.85 -40.00 21.52
C GLY A 2 -16.03 -38.48 21.72
N TRP A 3 -15.21 -37.90 22.55
CA TRP A 3 -15.17 -36.45 22.74
C TRP A 3 -14.33 -35.86 21.62
N HIS A 4 -14.98 -35.19 20.66
CA HIS A 4 -14.30 -34.41 19.62
C HIS A 4 -13.95 -33.06 20.25
N TRP A 5 -12.68 -32.87 20.57
CA TRP A 5 -12.15 -31.56 20.90
C TRP A 5 -12.07 -30.75 19.61
N VAL A 6 -13.03 -29.86 19.42
CA VAL A 6 -12.90 -28.79 18.44
C VAL A 6 -11.93 -27.78 19.03
N LEU A 7 -10.68 -27.81 18.56
CA LEU A 7 -9.73 -26.75 18.83
C LEU A 7 -10.26 -25.49 18.12
N ALA A 8 -10.92 -24.64 18.90
CA ALA A 8 -11.23 -23.29 18.44
C ALA A 8 -9.89 -22.58 18.21
N ALA A 9 -9.58 -22.32 16.94
CA ALA A 9 -8.45 -21.47 16.59
C ALA A 9 -8.70 -20.09 17.24
N THR A 10 -7.90 -19.73 18.22
CA THR A 10 -7.93 -18.39 18.78
C THR A 10 -7.52 -17.42 17.67
N PRO A 11 -8.32 -16.38 17.37
CA PRO A 11 -7.92 -15.39 16.38
C PRO A 11 -6.61 -14.75 16.84
N VAL A 12 -5.59 -14.84 16.01
CA VAL A 12 -4.33 -14.09 16.23
C VAL A 12 -4.69 -12.61 16.14
N PRO A 13 -4.45 -11.81 17.19
CA PRO A 13 -4.76 -10.39 17.14
C PRO A 13 -3.93 -9.72 16.05
N ALA A 14 -4.56 -8.83 15.27
CA ALA A 14 -3.86 -8.02 14.28
C ALA A 14 -2.75 -7.23 14.94
N LYS A 15 -1.55 -7.24 14.36
CA LYS A 15 -0.51 -6.30 14.75
C LYS A 15 -0.80 -4.95 14.10
N VAL A 16 -1.21 -3.98 14.89
CA VAL A 16 -1.24 -2.58 14.49
C VAL A 16 0.19 -2.05 14.58
N VAL A 17 0.80 -1.73 13.45
CA VAL A 17 2.18 -1.25 13.37
C VAL A 17 2.21 0.27 13.51
N HIS A 18 1.28 0.96 12.84
CA HIS A 18 1.07 2.40 12.94
C HIS A 18 -0.42 2.70 12.99
N SER A 19 -0.83 3.62 13.84
CA SER A 19 -2.14 4.25 13.70
C SER A 19 -2.18 5.08 12.42
N ARG A 20 -3.39 5.39 11.94
CA ARG A 20 -3.53 6.25 10.74
C ARG A 20 -2.89 7.62 10.97
N GLU A 21 -3.07 8.19 12.15
CA GLU A 21 -2.54 9.51 12.52
C GLU A 21 -1.01 9.50 12.56
N GLU A 22 -0.41 8.49 13.18
CA GLU A 22 1.05 8.31 13.19
C GLU A 22 1.59 8.15 11.77
N ALA A 23 0.95 7.33 10.93
CA ALA A 23 1.38 7.11 9.56
C ALA A 23 1.28 8.38 8.71
N LEU A 24 0.24 9.19 8.88
CA LEU A 24 0.11 10.48 8.18
C LEU A 24 1.14 11.51 8.68
N GLY A 25 1.47 11.49 9.96
CA GLY A 25 2.57 12.30 10.51
C GLY A 25 3.93 11.92 9.93
N LEU A 26 4.18 10.62 9.73
CA LEU A 26 5.39 10.12 9.06
C LEU A 26 5.39 10.41 7.55
N ALA A 27 4.23 10.31 6.92
CA ALA A 27 4.08 10.58 5.48
C ALA A 27 4.32 12.05 5.12
N PHE A 28 3.85 12.95 5.97
CA PHE A 28 3.85 14.39 5.70
C PHE A 28 4.34 15.19 6.91
N PRO A 29 5.60 15.04 7.33
CA PRO A 29 6.10 15.66 8.57
C PRO A 29 6.09 17.19 8.53
N GLU A 30 6.10 17.78 7.34
CA GLU A 30 6.08 19.23 7.16
C GLU A 30 4.71 19.79 6.73
N ALA A 31 3.68 18.94 6.63
CA ALA A 31 2.36 19.39 6.19
C ALA A 31 1.69 20.26 7.24
N GLU A 32 1.14 21.39 6.79
CA GLU A 32 0.25 22.24 7.60
C GLU A 32 -1.19 21.69 7.59
N ARG A 33 -1.54 20.96 6.53
CA ARG A 33 -2.86 20.40 6.31
C ARG A 33 -2.77 19.09 5.52
N VAL A 34 -3.57 18.12 5.90
CA VAL A 34 -3.76 16.87 5.16
C VAL A 34 -5.23 16.73 4.78
N GLU A 35 -5.53 16.63 3.50
CA GLU A 35 -6.86 16.34 2.98
C GLU A 35 -7.03 14.85 2.70
N ASN A 36 -8.23 14.34 2.95
CA ASN A 36 -8.64 13.01 2.56
C ASN A 36 -9.60 13.13 1.37
N ARG A 37 -9.28 12.45 0.27
CA ARG A 37 -10.14 12.36 -0.91
C ARG A 37 -10.47 10.91 -1.21
N ALA A 38 -11.76 10.63 -1.39
CA ALA A 38 -12.26 9.34 -1.86
C ALA A 38 -12.59 9.45 -3.36
N PHE A 39 -12.12 8.48 -4.13
CA PHE A 39 -12.39 8.35 -5.56
C PHE A 39 -13.13 7.04 -5.83
N THR A 40 -14.08 7.09 -6.75
CA THR A 40 -14.69 5.90 -7.34
C THR A 40 -14.28 5.85 -8.81
N LEU A 41 -13.51 4.83 -9.18
CA LEU A 41 -12.99 4.69 -10.54
C LEU A 41 -14.10 4.27 -11.49
N SER A 42 -14.13 4.89 -12.66
CA SER A 42 -14.92 4.40 -13.80
C SER A 42 -14.35 3.06 -14.30
N GLU A 43 -15.11 2.34 -15.14
CA GLU A 43 -14.63 1.10 -15.76
C GLU A 43 -13.35 1.32 -16.57
N GLU A 44 -13.27 2.42 -17.30
CA GLU A 44 -12.10 2.80 -18.10
C GLU A 44 -10.88 3.09 -17.22
N GLN A 45 -11.06 3.87 -16.15
CA GLN A 45 -10.02 4.15 -15.18
C GLN A 45 -9.52 2.87 -14.49
N ALA A 46 -10.44 2.01 -14.06
CA ALA A 46 -10.10 0.73 -13.43
C ALA A 46 -9.27 -0.16 -14.36
N LYS A 47 -9.66 -0.25 -15.63
CA LYS A 47 -8.92 -0.98 -16.66
C LYS A 47 -7.53 -0.37 -16.89
N ARG A 48 -7.45 0.96 -16.94
CA ARG A 48 -6.19 1.69 -17.11
C ARG A 48 -5.23 1.42 -15.95
N VAL A 49 -5.72 1.51 -14.69
CA VAL A 49 -4.95 1.20 -13.49
C VAL A 49 -4.43 -0.24 -13.51
N THR A 50 -5.29 -1.22 -13.81
CA THR A 50 -4.91 -2.64 -13.90
C THR A 50 -3.82 -2.87 -14.95
N THR A 51 -3.91 -2.23 -16.10
CA THR A 51 -2.91 -2.33 -17.17
C THR A 51 -1.56 -1.75 -16.73
N LEU A 52 -1.56 -0.56 -16.12
CA LEU A 52 -0.35 0.10 -15.65
C LEU A 52 0.30 -0.62 -14.47
N ALA A 53 -0.52 -1.04 -13.50
CA ALA A 53 -0.05 -1.76 -12.34
C ALA A 53 0.39 -3.21 -12.66
N THR A 54 -0.09 -3.78 -13.77
CA THR A 54 0.09 -5.20 -14.14
C THR A 54 -0.34 -6.17 -13.03
N THR A 55 -1.34 -5.76 -12.25
CA THR A 55 -1.94 -6.54 -11.16
C THR A 55 -3.44 -6.25 -11.11
N PRO A 56 -4.27 -7.22 -10.71
CA PRO A 56 -5.69 -6.98 -10.52
C PRO A 56 -5.94 -5.85 -9.52
N LEU A 57 -6.96 -5.04 -9.80
CA LEU A 57 -7.39 -3.98 -8.90
C LEU A 57 -8.19 -4.59 -7.74
N GLU A 58 -7.80 -4.31 -6.51
CA GLU A 58 -8.48 -4.83 -5.32
C GLU A 58 -9.86 -4.19 -5.13
N SER A 59 -10.02 -2.92 -5.48
CA SER A 59 -11.26 -2.16 -5.35
C SER A 59 -11.30 -1.02 -6.36
N LYS A 60 -12.50 -0.68 -6.83
CA LYS A 60 -12.72 0.55 -7.61
C LYS A 60 -12.78 1.82 -6.74
N GLN A 61 -12.76 1.67 -5.43
CA GLN A 61 -12.67 2.79 -4.51
C GLN A 61 -11.23 2.99 -4.08
N ALA A 62 -10.77 4.23 -4.13
CA ALA A 62 -9.44 4.62 -3.70
C ALA A 62 -9.51 5.76 -2.69
N THR A 63 -8.76 5.64 -1.61
CA THR A 63 -8.59 6.71 -0.61
C THR A 63 -7.20 7.29 -0.76
N VAL A 64 -7.14 8.59 -0.96
CA VAL A 64 -5.90 9.36 -1.15
C VAL A 64 -5.82 10.46 -0.11
N TYR A 65 -4.71 10.53 0.60
CA TYR A 65 -4.37 11.66 1.47
C TYR A 65 -3.41 12.59 0.74
N ILE A 66 -3.64 13.88 0.84
CA ILE A 66 -2.84 14.91 0.15
C ILE A 66 -2.30 15.85 1.20
N GLY A 67 -0.98 15.91 1.33
CA GLY A 67 -0.29 16.82 2.23
C GLY A 67 -0.04 18.17 1.57
N TYR A 68 -0.32 19.25 2.30
CA TYR A 68 -0.13 20.62 1.84
C TYR A 68 0.75 21.44 2.79
N LYS A 69 1.56 22.32 2.22
CA LYS A 69 2.29 23.37 2.93
C LYS A 69 2.30 24.63 2.06
N ASN A 70 1.91 25.77 2.62
CA ASN A 70 1.77 27.03 1.87
C ASN A 70 0.93 26.87 0.58
N GLU A 71 -0.20 26.17 0.68
CA GLU A 71 -1.10 25.81 -0.42
C GLU A 71 -0.46 24.96 -1.54
N GLN A 72 0.79 24.53 -1.38
CA GLN A 72 1.48 23.65 -2.31
C GLN A 72 1.35 22.19 -1.87
N VAL A 73 1.15 21.30 -2.85
CA VAL A 73 1.11 19.86 -2.60
C VAL A 73 2.53 19.35 -2.31
N LEU A 74 2.71 18.77 -1.11
CA LEU A 74 3.96 18.10 -0.73
C LEU A 74 4.02 16.68 -1.31
N GLY A 75 2.88 16.00 -1.36
CA GLY A 75 2.82 14.63 -1.84
C GLY A 75 1.45 14.01 -1.61
N TYR A 76 1.36 12.73 -1.93
CA TYR A 76 0.15 11.91 -1.87
C TYR A 76 0.40 10.64 -1.09
N ALA A 77 -0.58 10.16 -0.35
CA ALA A 77 -0.50 8.86 0.30
C ALA A 77 -1.74 8.03 -0.04
N PHE A 78 -1.53 6.84 -0.59
CA PHE A 78 -2.57 5.92 -1.00
C PHE A 78 -2.75 4.82 0.03
N LEU A 79 -3.98 4.67 0.52
CA LEU A 79 -4.34 3.58 1.41
C LEU A 79 -4.67 2.35 0.57
N ASP A 80 -4.01 1.25 0.83
CA ASP A 80 -4.23 -0.04 0.18
C ASP A 80 -4.51 -1.12 1.23
N SER A 81 -5.63 -1.81 1.08
CA SER A 81 -6.00 -2.95 1.92
C SER A 81 -6.22 -4.17 1.04
N ARG A 82 -5.48 -5.23 1.32
CA ARG A 82 -5.53 -6.47 0.54
C ARG A 82 -5.31 -7.71 1.39
N THR A 83 -5.78 -8.84 0.89
CA THR A 83 -5.43 -10.14 1.46
C THR A 83 -4.01 -10.49 1.05
N VAL A 84 -3.15 -10.84 2.02
CA VAL A 84 -1.76 -11.24 1.77
C VAL A 84 -1.73 -12.72 1.42
N ARG A 85 -1.94 -13.61 2.38
CA ARG A 85 -2.06 -15.06 2.17
C ARG A 85 -3.51 -15.50 2.37
N THR A 86 -4.02 -15.34 3.57
CA THR A 86 -5.39 -15.66 3.98
C THR A 86 -6.02 -14.52 4.77
N LEU A 87 -5.22 -13.64 5.32
CA LEU A 87 -5.64 -12.54 6.19
C LEU A 87 -5.26 -11.18 5.59
N PRO A 88 -5.99 -10.11 5.96
CA PRO A 88 -5.76 -8.79 5.40
C PRO A 88 -4.51 -8.11 5.96
N ALA A 89 -3.95 -7.22 5.14
CA ALA A 89 -2.99 -6.22 5.55
C ALA A 89 -3.38 -4.87 4.98
N THR A 90 -2.98 -3.80 5.66
CA THR A 90 -3.22 -2.42 5.23
C THR A 90 -1.89 -1.69 5.15
N PHE A 91 -1.65 -1.10 3.99
CA PHE A 91 -0.45 -0.33 3.67
C PHE A 91 -0.80 1.12 3.36
N LEU A 92 0.11 2.03 3.65
CA LEU A 92 0.08 3.41 3.19
C LEU A 92 1.29 3.64 2.30
N ILE A 93 1.05 3.90 1.03
CA ILE A 93 2.09 4.17 0.04
C ILE A 93 2.18 5.67 -0.16
N VAL A 94 3.30 6.25 0.25
CA VAL A 94 3.56 7.69 0.20
C VAL A 94 4.36 8.03 -1.05
N LEU A 95 3.82 8.94 -1.85
CA LEU A 95 4.42 9.43 -3.08
C LEU A 95 4.76 10.91 -2.95
N SER A 96 5.85 11.32 -3.60
CA SER A 96 6.13 12.74 -3.82
C SER A 96 5.08 13.39 -4.72
N SER A 97 5.08 14.71 -4.82
CA SER A 97 4.24 15.45 -5.79
C SER A 97 4.52 15.05 -7.25
N ALA A 98 5.70 14.51 -7.54
CA ALA A 98 6.08 14.00 -8.87
C ALA A 98 5.70 12.53 -9.11
N GLY A 99 5.09 11.84 -8.13
CA GLY A 99 4.67 10.44 -8.29
C GLY A 99 5.79 9.42 -8.14
N VAL A 100 6.77 9.71 -7.30
CA VAL A 100 7.85 8.78 -6.93
C VAL A 100 7.64 8.33 -5.50
N VAL A 101 7.84 7.05 -5.21
CA VAL A 101 7.68 6.50 -3.86
C VAL A 101 8.64 7.18 -2.88
N GLN A 102 8.11 7.68 -1.78
CA GLN A 102 8.88 8.21 -0.67
C GLN A 102 9.00 7.19 0.46
N HIS A 103 7.86 6.57 0.83
CA HIS A 103 7.80 5.59 1.91
C HIS A 103 6.70 4.58 1.65
N VAL A 104 6.89 3.37 2.18
CA VAL A 104 5.85 2.35 2.32
C VAL A 104 5.70 2.05 3.80
N LEU A 105 4.52 2.28 4.36
CA LEU A 105 4.21 2.06 5.77
C LEU A 105 3.19 0.94 5.93
N VAL A 106 3.39 0.06 6.90
CA VAL A 106 2.41 -0.96 7.27
C VAL A 106 1.56 -0.41 8.40
N LEU A 107 0.24 -0.27 8.19
CA LEU A 107 -0.70 0.18 9.21
C LEU A 107 -1.19 -0.99 10.05
N ALA A 108 -1.61 -2.07 9.41
CA ALA A 108 -2.08 -3.28 10.07
C ALA A 108 -1.64 -4.51 9.29
N PHE A 109 -1.35 -5.59 10.03
CA PHE A 109 -0.94 -6.86 9.47
C PHE A 109 -1.57 -7.98 10.29
N HIS A 110 -2.42 -8.80 9.66
CA HIS A 110 -3.19 -9.83 10.34
C HIS A 110 -2.59 -11.23 10.18
N GLU A 111 -1.65 -11.41 9.25
CA GLU A 111 -0.89 -12.65 9.14
C GLU A 111 0.13 -12.78 10.29
N PRO A 112 0.66 -13.99 10.56
CA PRO A 112 1.72 -14.17 11.54
C PRO A 112 2.91 -13.22 11.32
N GLU A 113 3.49 -12.78 12.41
CA GLU A 113 4.54 -11.74 12.42
C GLU A 113 5.77 -12.12 11.59
N ASP A 114 6.07 -13.40 11.47
CA ASP A 114 7.16 -13.93 10.64
C ASP A 114 7.02 -13.57 9.15
N TYR A 115 5.81 -13.24 8.72
CA TYR A 115 5.52 -12.82 7.34
C TYR A 115 5.47 -11.30 7.17
N LEU A 116 5.60 -10.54 8.26
CA LEU A 116 5.59 -9.08 8.21
C LEU A 116 6.89 -8.57 7.54
N PRO A 117 6.78 -7.83 6.43
CA PRO A 117 7.96 -7.24 5.79
C PRO A 117 8.68 -6.27 6.74
N PRO A 118 9.97 -6.46 7.01
CA PRO A 118 10.71 -5.53 7.86
C PRO A 118 10.91 -4.18 7.17
N GLU A 119 10.98 -3.12 7.96
CA GLU A 119 11.13 -1.74 7.46
C GLU A 119 12.31 -1.58 6.50
N ARG A 120 13.47 -2.21 6.81
CA ARG A 120 14.64 -2.20 5.93
C ARG A 120 14.36 -2.76 4.52
N TRP A 121 13.45 -3.73 4.42
CA TRP A 121 13.04 -4.31 3.16
C TRP A 121 12.09 -3.36 2.39
N LEU A 122 11.18 -2.69 3.10
CA LEU A 122 10.26 -1.71 2.51
C LEU A 122 11.00 -0.53 1.86
N ARG A 123 12.18 -0.17 2.37
CA ARG A 123 13.01 0.90 1.78
C ARG A 123 13.53 0.62 0.37
N GLN A 124 13.41 -0.60 -0.16
CA GLN A 124 13.72 -0.88 -1.56
C GLN A 124 12.80 -0.14 -2.54
N PHE A 125 11.62 0.26 -2.09
CA PHE A 125 10.66 1.02 -2.89
C PHE A 125 10.97 2.52 -2.93
N ASP A 126 11.78 3.03 -2.01
CA ASP A 126 12.12 4.47 -1.97
C ASP A 126 12.74 4.93 -3.29
N GLN A 127 12.24 6.07 -3.77
CA GLN A 127 12.61 6.68 -5.04
C GLN A 127 12.27 5.86 -6.30
N GLN A 128 11.47 4.80 -6.17
CA GLN A 128 11.04 4.00 -7.34
C GLN A 128 9.85 4.68 -8.03
N PRO A 129 9.91 4.88 -9.36
CA PRO A 129 8.78 5.26 -10.18
C PRO A 129 8.02 4.01 -10.65
N LEU A 130 6.84 4.20 -11.24
CA LEU A 130 6.15 3.14 -11.95
C LEU A 130 6.97 2.75 -13.19
N GLY A 131 7.33 1.48 -13.28
CA GLY A 131 8.11 0.96 -14.40
C GLY A 131 8.06 -0.56 -14.49
N PRO A 132 8.55 -1.14 -15.62
CA PRO A 132 8.53 -2.58 -15.84
C PRO A 132 9.45 -3.34 -14.87
N ASP A 133 10.45 -2.68 -14.32
CA ASP A 133 11.43 -3.28 -13.41
C ASP A 133 11.02 -3.23 -11.94
N LEU A 134 9.95 -2.50 -11.59
CA LEU A 134 9.39 -2.47 -10.24
C LEU A 134 8.64 -3.78 -9.95
N GLN A 135 9.36 -4.88 -9.87
CA GLN A 135 8.86 -6.24 -9.69
C GLN A 135 9.84 -7.07 -8.85
N LEU A 136 9.31 -8.11 -8.20
CA LEU A 136 10.17 -9.10 -7.54
C LEU A 136 11.14 -9.75 -8.55
N HIS A 137 12.33 -10.04 -8.08
CA HIS A 137 13.43 -10.62 -8.85
C HIS A 137 13.95 -9.71 -9.98
N ARG A 138 13.57 -8.43 -9.97
CA ARG A 138 14.16 -7.35 -10.75
C ARG A 138 14.73 -6.31 -9.78
N ASN A 139 14.13 -5.12 -9.68
CA ASN A 139 14.60 -4.10 -8.73
C ASN A 139 14.22 -4.39 -7.28
N ILE A 140 13.29 -5.31 -7.03
CA ILE A 140 12.84 -5.67 -5.68
C ILE A 140 13.28 -7.11 -5.36
N HIS A 141 14.07 -7.26 -4.30
CA HIS A 141 14.44 -8.56 -3.77
C HIS A 141 13.30 -9.12 -2.90
N GLY A 142 13.05 -10.42 -3.01
CA GLY A 142 12.06 -11.09 -2.15
C GLY A 142 12.57 -11.28 -0.71
N ILE A 143 11.64 -11.60 0.19
CA ILE A 143 11.95 -12.03 1.56
C ILE A 143 11.92 -13.56 1.57
N VAL A 144 13.01 -14.19 2.00
CA VAL A 144 13.06 -15.64 2.14
C VAL A 144 12.02 -16.09 3.17
N GLY A 145 11.15 -17.02 2.80
CA GLY A 145 10.04 -17.50 3.64
C GLY A 145 8.79 -16.61 3.65
N ALA A 146 8.84 -15.40 3.06
CA ALA A 146 7.72 -14.46 2.99
C ALA A 146 7.51 -13.90 1.57
N THR A 147 7.62 -14.74 0.54
CA THR A 147 7.47 -14.34 -0.87
C THR A 147 6.10 -13.76 -1.17
N VAL A 148 5.03 -14.32 -0.57
CA VAL A 148 3.66 -13.82 -0.78
C VAL A 148 3.50 -12.42 -0.22
N SER A 149 4.05 -12.14 0.96
CA SER A 149 4.05 -10.78 1.54
C SER A 149 4.83 -9.80 0.66
N SER A 150 6.01 -10.21 0.17
CA SER A 150 6.83 -9.40 -0.75
C SER A 150 6.06 -9.05 -2.02
N GLN A 151 5.35 -10.03 -2.60
CA GLN A 151 4.54 -9.83 -3.80
C GLN A 151 3.35 -8.89 -3.50
N SER A 152 2.68 -9.06 -2.36
CA SER A 152 1.53 -8.24 -1.98
C SER A 152 1.91 -6.77 -1.82
N VAL A 153 3.03 -6.47 -1.15
CA VAL A 153 3.54 -5.08 -1.03
C VAL A 153 3.93 -4.53 -2.39
N THR A 154 4.63 -5.30 -3.22
CA THR A 154 5.02 -4.87 -4.56
C THR A 154 3.79 -4.51 -5.41
N ASN A 155 2.74 -5.33 -5.35
CA ASN A 155 1.48 -5.06 -6.04
C ASN A 155 0.78 -3.81 -5.50
N ALA A 156 0.77 -3.60 -4.16
CA ALA A 156 0.22 -2.39 -3.53
C ALA A 156 0.93 -1.12 -4.03
N VAL A 157 2.27 -1.14 -4.07
CA VAL A 157 3.08 -0.01 -4.55
C VAL A 157 2.79 0.27 -6.03
N ARG A 158 2.77 -0.76 -6.88
CA ARG A 158 2.44 -0.60 -8.30
C ARG A 158 1.04 -0.04 -8.51
N GLN A 159 0.07 -0.51 -7.73
CA GLN A 159 -1.31 -0.02 -7.79
C GLN A 159 -1.40 1.44 -7.35
N ALA A 160 -0.72 1.85 -6.27
CA ALA A 160 -0.70 3.24 -5.81
C ALA A 160 -0.11 4.19 -6.86
N LEU A 161 1.01 3.79 -7.49
CA LEU A 161 1.64 4.57 -8.57
C LEU A 161 0.73 4.67 -9.81
N ALA A 162 0.04 3.59 -10.17
CA ALA A 162 -0.91 3.60 -11.28
C ALA A 162 -2.14 4.46 -10.96
N LEU A 163 -2.67 4.41 -9.73
CA LEU A 163 -3.74 5.30 -9.27
C LEU A 163 -3.32 6.76 -9.31
N PHE A 164 -2.10 7.07 -8.89
CA PHE A 164 -1.56 8.43 -8.98
C PHE A 164 -1.56 8.92 -10.43
N GLN A 165 -1.07 8.11 -11.36
CA GLN A 165 -1.04 8.48 -12.77
C GLN A 165 -2.45 8.72 -13.31
N VAL A 166 -3.39 7.82 -13.07
CA VAL A 166 -4.75 7.90 -13.64
C VAL A 166 -5.61 8.98 -12.97
N LEU A 167 -5.55 9.10 -11.63
CA LEU A 167 -6.44 9.99 -10.88
C LEU A 167 -5.88 11.41 -10.72
N ILE A 168 -4.57 11.56 -10.66
CA ILE A 168 -3.92 12.83 -10.36
C ILE A 168 -3.30 13.46 -11.60
N GLN A 169 -2.53 12.70 -12.38
CA GLN A 169 -1.86 13.25 -13.57
C GLN A 169 -2.77 13.34 -14.79
N GLU A 170 -3.53 12.28 -15.08
CA GLU A 170 -4.43 12.22 -16.25
C GLU A 170 -5.81 12.84 -15.94
N GLY A 171 -6.18 12.99 -14.66
CA GLY A 171 -7.48 13.51 -14.20
C GLY A 171 -7.55 15.04 -14.03
N GLN A 172 -6.49 15.76 -14.39
CA GLN A 172 -6.46 17.25 -14.35
C GLN A 172 -6.91 17.87 -15.65
#